data_0308b5ff13fb48a6205b5d0e87df5927
#
_entry.id   0308b5ff13fb48a6205b5d0e87df5927
#
_cell.length_a   1.000
_cell.length_b   1.000
_cell.length_c   1.000
_cell.angle_alpha   90.00
_cell.angle_beta   90.00
_cell.angle_gamma   90.00
#
_symmetry.space_group_name_H-M   'P 1'
#
loop_
_entity.id
_entity.type
_entity.pdbx_description
1 polymer ?
#
loop_
_entity_poly.entity_id
_entity_poly.type
_entity_poly.pdbx_seq_one_letter_code
_entity_poly.pdbx_strand_id
1 'polypeptide(L)'
;MKTKKKMAIISSYFAGETYGLLGPQMAATVIQENTPYNCIVIAVAREDDKALLKGALADYFGVERPIIGFSTLSGREDLFSFAKECKAEGALTILAGPQADVDYLGENNCQEHPYRFKGLTENFSFSLHGPAEQAAYLLQHLDNNAWKDTPGLLYVDKNNRIIQNPKDTWEEKYLQKVHWNNIYRIGKSGLVSHAITTGQILQQIGCPYAAQKKLVEIDYPAVIEGINTQKVKLPLKGCSFCDVAVDKGFYGQLNSTTVFEQIRCLPETTEGRKIPFELINENSILGLSHLLQHTRENDIKLSQINLIVRADWLLMSEKKLRSALMLAQQLGVRILLSSVGFESFDDRILRNLNKGLNVETNLQAIQLMRQLKKEFPLVWGYARSEGAIHGFIHPTPWDTKASSANIQRVLSLHNLPPDILPEHSIPLIIHHASGLGDWIREVERREGVQFKRYGSTIGWWHEGDRFTI
;
A
#
# COMPACT_ATOMS: atom_id res chain seq x y z
N MET A 1 -11.64 37.10 6.96
CA MET A 1 -10.77 35.88 6.82
C MET A 1 -10.38 35.78 5.37
N LYS A 2 -9.08 35.67 5.04
CA LYS A 2 -8.67 35.38 3.66
C LYS A 2 -9.25 34.01 3.26
N THR A 3 -9.93 33.92 2.14
CA THR A 3 -10.38 32.62 1.58
C THR A 3 -9.16 31.73 1.37
N LYS A 4 -9.19 30.51 1.91
CA LYS A 4 -8.11 29.53 1.70
C LYS A 4 -8.08 29.14 0.23
N LYS A 5 -6.89 29.05 -0.37
CA LYS A 5 -6.67 28.45 -1.71
C LYS A 5 -7.12 26.98 -1.68
N LYS A 6 -7.50 26.42 -2.82
CA LYS A 6 -8.05 25.06 -2.91
C LYS A 6 -7.03 24.08 -3.50
N MET A 7 -7.06 22.85 -3.01
CA MET A 7 -6.34 21.69 -3.54
C MET A 7 -7.20 20.43 -3.40
N ALA A 8 -7.07 19.48 -4.31
CA ALA A 8 -7.68 18.17 -4.21
C ALA A 8 -6.63 17.06 -4.39
N ILE A 9 -6.75 15.98 -3.66
CA ILE A 9 -5.97 14.74 -3.85
C ILE A 9 -6.91 13.66 -4.36
N ILE A 10 -6.74 13.24 -5.60
CA ILE A 10 -7.46 12.10 -6.18
C ILE A 10 -6.74 10.82 -5.76
N SER A 11 -7.47 9.90 -5.17
CA SER A 11 -6.92 8.62 -4.73
C SER A 11 -7.71 7.45 -5.29
N SER A 12 -6.98 6.39 -5.67
CA SER A 12 -7.59 5.11 -6.07
C SER A 12 -8.43 4.55 -4.95
N TYR A 13 -9.62 4.06 -5.30
CA TYR A 13 -10.55 3.46 -4.36
C TYR A 13 -11.27 2.27 -5.00
N PHE A 14 -11.92 1.44 -4.19
CA PHE A 14 -12.75 0.34 -4.66
C PHE A 14 -14.23 0.68 -4.47
N ALA A 15 -15.06 0.34 -5.45
CA ALA A 15 -16.49 0.59 -5.40
C ALA A 15 -17.14 -0.12 -4.20
N GLY A 16 -17.99 0.60 -3.47
CA GLY A 16 -18.72 0.07 -2.32
C GLY A 16 -17.94 0.02 -1.00
N GLU A 17 -16.64 0.30 -1.01
CA GLU A 17 -15.84 0.33 0.22
C GLU A 17 -16.07 1.60 1.05
N THR A 18 -15.75 1.50 2.34
CA THR A 18 -15.96 2.59 3.32
C THR A 18 -14.77 2.76 4.28
N TYR A 19 -13.57 2.35 3.88
CA TYR A 19 -12.37 2.56 4.69
C TYR A 19 -11.74 3.94 4.42
N GLY A 20 -11.04 4.45 5.41
CA GLY A 20 -10.24 5.68 5.30
C GLY A 20 -8.93 5.43 4.54
N LEU A 21 -8.45 6.48 3.89
CA LEU A 21 -7.20 6.48 3.11
C LEU A 21 -6.11 7.22 3.90
N LEU A 22 -5.39 6.52 4.79
CA LEU A 22 -4.43 7.12 5.71
C LEU A 22 -3.44 8.06 5.01
N GLY A 23 -2.73 7.60 4.00
CA GLY A 23 -1.71 8.39 3.31
C GLY A 23 -2.26 9.69 2.70
N PRO A 24 -3.25 9.65 1.80
CA PRO A 24 -3.87 10.82 1.22
C PRO A 24 -4.52 11.76 2.24
N GLN A 25 -5.25 11.22 3.26
CA GLN A 25 -5.91 12.04 4.28
C GLN A 25 -4.92 12.70 5.24
N MET A 26 -3.83 12.01 5.56
CA MET A 26 -2.72 12.59 6.33
C MET A 26 -2.03 13.71 5.54
N ALA A 27 -1.74 13.49 4.25
CA ALA A 27 -1.16 14.53 3.39
C ALA A 27 -2.08 15.74 3.29
N ALA A 28 -3.38 15.54 3.09
CA ALA A 28 -4.35 16.63 3.08
C ALA A 28 -4.39 17.37 4.42
N THR A 29 -4.31 16.65 5.56
CA THR A 29 -4.26 17.24 6.90
C THR A 29 -3.02 18.10 7.09
N VAL A 30 -1.83 17.59 6.72
CA VAL A 30 -0.56 18.33 6.80
C VAL A 30 -0.63 19.60 5.96
N ILE A 31 -1.16 19.52 4.74
CA ILE A 31 -1.36 20.69 3.86
C ILE A 31 -2.31 21.70 4.51
N GLN A 32 -3.46 21.26 5.03
CA GLN A 32 -4.46 22.15 5.64
C GLN A 32 -3.94 22.87 6.89
N GLU A 33 -3.10 22.22 7.69
CA GLU A 33 -2.57 22.79 8.93
C GLU A 33 -1.36 23.68 8.71
N ASN A 34 -0.55 23.42 7.69
CA ASN A 34 0.74 24.09 7.49
C ASN A 34 0.78 25.06 6.29
N THR A 35 -0.32 25.19 5.53
CA THR A 35 -0.37 26.05 4.35
C THR A 35 -1.68 26.83 4.28
N PRO A 36 -1.78 27.87 3.45
CA PRO A 36 -3.04 28.57 3.21
C PRO A 36 -4.04 27.77 2.33
N TYR A 37 -3.79 26.49 2.09
CA TYR A 37 -4.67 25.65 1.26
C TYR A 37 -5.71 24.88 2.07
N ASN A 38 -6.92 24.80 1.53
CA ASN A 38 -7.91 23.80 1.93
C ASN A 38 -7.76 22.60 1.00
N CYS A 39 -7.30 21.47 1.55
CA CYS A 39 -7.02 20.26 0.78
C CYS A 39 -8.04 19.17 1.10
N ILE A 40 -8.69 18.62 0.08
CA ILE A 40 -9.63 17.50 0.21
C ILE A 40 -9.08 16.27 -0.49
N VAL A 41 -9.54 15.09 -0.05
CA VAL A 41 -9.27 13.81 -0.71
C VAL A 41 -10.51 13.37 -1.45
N ILE A 42 -10.37 12.94 -2.70
CA ILE A 42 -11.47 12.39 -3.51
C ILE A 42 -11.15 10.92 -3.78
N ALA A 43 -11.94 10.05 -3.18
CA ALA A 43 -11.87 8.61 -3.39
C ALA A 43 -12.56 8.25 -4.71
N VAL A 44 -11.80 7.69 -5.67
CA VAL A 44 -12.28 7.43 -7.04
C VAL A 44 -12.14 5.95 -7.38
N ALA A 45 -13.28 5.29 -7.57
CA ALA A 45 -13.32 3.92 -8.06
C ALA A 45 -13.07 3.88 -9.59
N ARG A 46 -12.75 2.69 -10.11
CA ARG A 46 -12.54 2.53 -11.56
C ARG A 46 -13.82 2.79 -12.33
N GLU A 47 -14.94 2.39 -11.76
CA GLU A 47 -16.30 2.48 -12.32
C GLU A 47 -16.86 3.90 -12.30
N ASP A 48 -16.26 4.80 -11.52
CA ASP A 48 -16.73 6.18 -11.42
C ASP A 48 -16.60 6.93 -12.74
N ASP A 49 -17.63 7.68 -13.09
CA ASP A 49 -17.66 8.52 -14.29
C ASP A 49 -16.67 9.70 -14.16
N LYS A 50 -15.69 9.74 -15.04
CA LYS A 50 -14.65 10.77 -15.07
C LYS A 50 -15.19 12.13 -15.54
N ALA A 51 -16.30 12.17 -16.30
CA ALA A 51 -16.95 13.42 -16.67
C ALA A 51 -17.64 14.07 -15.45
N LEU A 52 -18.29 13.26 -14.61
CA LEU A 52 -18.85 13.75 -13.34
C LEU A 52 -17.75 14.21 -12.38
N LEU A 53 -16.61 13.49 -12.31
CA LEU A 53 -15.45 13.93 -11.54
C LEU A 53 -14.94 15.29 -12.00
N LYS A 54 -14.84 15.48 -13.31
CA LYS A 54 -14.40 16.74 -13.92
C LYS A 54 -15.34 17.91 -13.59
N GLY A 55 -16.64 17.70 -13.70
CA GLY A 55 -17.66 18.68 -13.30
C GLY A 55 -17.56 19.04 -11.82
N ALA A 56 -17.45 18.03 -10.95
CA ALA A 56 -17.30 18.21 -9.52
C ALA A 56 -16.02 18.97 -9.11
N LEU A 57 -14.92 18.75 -9.82
CA LEU A 57 -13.69 19.50 -9.64
C LEU A 57 -13.83 20.96 -10.10
N ALA A 58 -14.50 21.20 -11.24
CA ALA A 58 -14.77 22.55 -11.74
C ALA A 58 -15.60 23.35 -10.71
N ASP A 59 -16.63 22.74 -10.14
CA ASP A 59 -17.44 23.36 -9.09
C ASP A 59 -16.61 23.60 -7.81
N TYR A 60 -15.77 22.65 -7.42
CA TYR A 60 -14.92 22.79 -6.24
C TYR A 60 -13.91 23.93 -6.40
N PHE A 61 -13.18 24.00 -7.52
CA PHE A 61 -12.16 25.03 -7.74
C PHE A 61 -12.76 26.39 -8.11
N GLY A 62 -13.86 26.41 -8.85
CA GLY A 62 -14.48 27.63 -9.36
C GLY A 62 -13.54 28.35 -10.31
N VAL A 63 -13.16 29.58 -9.98
CA VAL A 63 -12.25 30.42 -10.80
C VAL A 63 -10.75 30.22 -10.45
N GLU A 64 -10.44 29.44 -9.43
CA GLU A 64 -9.07 29.17 -9.03
C GLU A 64 -8.41 28.18 -9.99
N ARG A 65 -7.11 28.38 -10.28
CA ARG A 65 -6.33 27.38 -11.01
C ARG A 65 -6.30 26.07 -10.22
N PRO A 66 -6.75 24.93 -10.80
CA PRO A 66 -6.75 23.67 -10.10
C PRO A 66 -5.34 23.18 -9.74
N ILE A 67 -5.14 22.75 -8.50
CA ILE A 67 -3.98 22.00 -8.04
C ILE A 67 -4.47 20.64 -7.60
N ILE A 68 -4.06 19.59 -8.35
CA ILE A 68 -4.59 18.24 -8.18
C ILE A 68 -3.44 17.27 -7.92
N GLY A 69 -3.39 16.72 -6.72
CA GLY A 69 -2.55 15.59 -6.36
C GLY A 69 -3.18 14.27 -6.79
N PHE A 70 -2.35 13.29 -7.14
CA PHE A 70 -2.77 11.93 -7.47
C PHE A 70 -2.00 10.94 -6.60
N SER A 71 -2.73 10.15 -5.84
CA SER A 71 -2.22 9.02 -5.06
C SER A 71 -2.86 7.74 -5.57
N THR A 72 -2.21 7.07 -6.52
CA THR A 72 -2.79 5.95 -7.26
C THR A 72 -2.08 4.65 -6.96
N LEU A 73 -2.77 3.54 -7.22
CA LEU A 73 -2.22 2.19 -7.26
C LEU A 73 -1.90 1.80 -8.71
N SER A 74 -1.08 0.77 -8.89
CA SER A 74 -0.80 0.19 -10.21
C SER A 74 -2.09 -0.23 -10.92
N GLY A 75 -2.11 -0.10 -12.26
CA GLY A 75 -3.26 -0.46 -13.08
C GLY A 75 -4.37 0.59 -13.13
N ARG A 76 -4.13 1.81 -12.66
CA ARG A 76 -5.08 2.93 -12.71
C ARG A 76 -4.75 3.92 -13.84
N GLU A 77 -4.55 3.39 -15.06
CA GLU A 77 -4.31 4.19 -16.27
C GLU A 77 -5.45 5.17 -16.56
N ASP A 78 -6.67 4.87 -16.11
CA ASP A 78 -7.83 5.77 -16.17
C ASP A 78 -7.56 7.10 -15.43
N LEU A 79 -6.90 7.04 -14.26
CA LEU A 79 -6.53 8.24 -13.51
C LEU A 79 -5.32 8.96 -14.11
N PHE A 80 -4.41 8.24 -14.76
CA PHE A 80 -3.29 8.86 -15.48
C PHE A 80 -3.76 9.62 -16.72
N SER A 81 -4.69 9.02 -17.48
CA SER A 81 -5.34 9.70 -18.60
C SER A 81 -6.08 10.95 -18.14
N PHE A 82 -6.83 10.83 -17.04
CA PHE A 82 -7.54 11.97 -16.45
C PHE A 82 -6.58 13.08 -15.97
N ALA A 83 -5.43 12.73 -15.40
CA ALA A 83 -4.40 13.69 -15.00
C ALA A 83 -3.84 14.44 -16.22
N LYS A 84 -3.63 13.74 -17.34
CA LYS A 84 -3.18 14.34 -18.61
C LYS A 84 -4.19 15.36 -19.14
N GLU A 85 -5.47 15.04 -19.12
CA GLU A 85 -6.55 15.96 -19.51
C GLU A 85 -6.58 17.20 -18.61
N CYS A 86 -6.57 17.02 -17.29
CA CYS A 86 -6.52 18.15 -16.35
C CYS A 86 -5.31 19.05 -16.58
N LYS A 87 -4.13 18.46 -16.83
CA LYS A 87 -2.90 19.23 -17.13
C LYS A 87 -3.04 20.01 -18.43
N ALA A 88 -3.60 19.42 -19.48
CA ALA A 88 -3.82 20.08 -20.77
C ALA A 88 -4.77 21.28 -20.64
N GLU A 89 -5.70 21.24 -19.68
CA GLU A 89 -6.63 22.33 -19.35
C GLU A 89 -6.05 23.35 -18.36
N GLY A 90 -4.76 23.24 -18.03
CA GLY A 90 -4.05 24.24 -17.23
C GLY A 90 -3.93 23.93 -15.74
N ALA A 91 -4.45 22.77 -15.27
CA ALA A 91 -4.25 22.34 -13.88
C ALA A 91 -2.76 22.06 -13.59
N LEU A 92 -2.34 22.29 -12.35
CA LEU A 92 -1.09 21.76 -11.82
C LEU A 92 -1.34 20.35 -11.29
N THR A 93 -0.75 19.34 -11.92
CA THR A 93 -0.92 17.94 -11.55
C THR A 93 0.32 17.39 -10.85
N ILE A 94 0.15 16.68 -9.73
CA ILE A 94 1.24 16.17 -8.90
C ILE A 94 1.02 14.68 -8.66
N LEU A 95 1.93 13.81 -9.11
CA LEU A 95 1.92 12.40 -8.74
C LEU A 95 2.64 12.22 -7.40
N ALA A 96 2.00 11.56 -6.44
CA ALA A 96 2.58 11.22 -5.14
C ALA A 96 2.07 9.86 -4.63
N GLY A 97 2.58 9.42 -3.49
CA GLY A 97 2.18 8.15 -2.89
C GLY A 97 2.81 6.93 -3.57
N PRO A 98 2.20 5.73 -3.42
CA PRO A 98 2.84 4.46 -3.81
C PRO A 98 3.26 4.40 -5.29
N GLN A 99 2.43 4.92 -6.19
CA GLN A 99 2.73 4.89 -7.62
C GLN A 99 3.93 5.76 -8.00
N ALA A 100 4.10 6.90 -7.35
CA ALA A 100 5.27 7.75 -7.57
C ALA A 100 6.56 6.99 -7.23
N ASP A 101 6.57 6.31 -6.08
CA ASP A 101 7.74 5.57 -5.60
C ASP A 101 8.09 4.40 -6.52
N VAL A 102 7.13 3.57 -6.93
CA VAL A 102 7.40 2.38 -7.76
C VAL A 102 7.63 2.71 -9.22
N ASP A 103 7.11 3.82 -9.72
CA ASP A 103 7.27 4.20 -11.12
C ASP A 103 8.66 4.76 -11.42
N TYR A 104 9.31 5.35 -10.44
CA TYR A 104 10.57 6.05 -10.67
C TYR A 104 11.81 5.27 -10.24
N LEU A 105 11.78 4.61 -9.09
CA LEU A 105 12.99 4.10 -8.44
C LEU A 105 13.39 2.68 -8.84
N GLY A 106 12.59 2.01 -9.68
CA GLY A 106 12.78 0.60 -9.96
C GLY A 106 13.83 0.27 -11.01
N GLU A 107 14.24 1.22 -11.84
CA GLU A 107 15.16 0.95 -12.94
C GLU A 107 16.51 1.62 -12.73
N ASN A 108 17.58 0.89 -12.97
CA ASN A 108 18.89 1.48 -13.16
C ASN A 108 18.86 2.30 -14.47
N ASN A 109 19.45 3.50 -14.43
CA ASN A 109 19.44 4.43 -15.58
C ASN A 109 18.01 4.73 -16.08
N CYS A 110 17.05 4.82 -15.16
CA CYS A 110 15.64 5.05 -15.50
C CYS A 110 15.43 6.30 -16.38
N GLN A 111 16.35 7.27 -16.39
CA GLN A 111 16.34 8.44 -17.26
C GLN A 111 16.49 8.09 -18.75
N GLU A 112 17.03 6.92 -19.07
CA GLU A 112 17.18 6.43 -20.45
C GLU A 112 15.93 5.70 -20.95
N HIS A 113 14.93 5.45 -20.08
CA HIS A 113 13.69 4.75 -20.39
C HIS A 113 12.52 5.73 -20.60
N PRO A 114 12.23 6.17 -21.82
CA PRO A 114 11.24 7.23 -22.07
C PRO A 114 9.83 6.88 -21.59
N TYR A 115 9.47 5.60 -21.54
CA TYR A 115 8.15 5.19 -21.05
C TYR A 115 7.94 5.47 -19.55
N ARG A 116 9.00 5.50 -18.75
CA ARG A 116 8.89 5.79 -17.31
C ARG A 116 8.57 7.23 -17.03
N PHE A 117 9.09 8.12 -17.87
CA PHE A 117 8.89 9.56 -17.72
C PHE A 117 7.66 10.08 -18.45
N LYS A 118 7.09 9.29 -19.37
CA LYS A 118 5.83 9.66 -20.02
C LYS A 118 4.73 9.97 -19.02
N GLY A 119 4.59 9.16 -17.97
CA GLY A 119 3.67 9.42 -16.87
C GLY A 119 3.91 10.76 -16.20
N LEU A 120 5.16 11.09 -15.88
CA LEU A 120 5.54 12.37 -15.26
C LEU A 120 5.46 13.54 -16.22
N THR A 121 6.03 13.41 -17.42
CA THR A 121 6.14 14.52 -18.37
C THR A 121 4.85 14.81 -19.12
N GLU A 122 4.09 13.79 -19.47
CA GLU A 122 2.85 13.95 -20.22
C GLU A 122 1.63 14.14 -19.31
N ASN A 123 1.55 13.40 -18.22
CA ASN A 123 0.37 13.36 -17.34
C ASN A 123 0.52 14.28 -16.14
N PHE A 124 1.74 14.45 -15.62
CA PHE A 124 1.98 15.20 -14.38
C PHE A 124 2.94 16.38 -14.61
N SER A 125 2.70 17.46 -13.88
CA SER A 125 3.63 18.59 -13.83
C SER A 125 4.80 18.28 -12.93
N PHE A 126 4.53 17.58 -11.82
CA PHE A 126 5.49 17.18 -10.79
C PHE A 126 5.25 15.74 -10.35
N SER A 127 6.31 15.10 -9.83
CA SER A 127 6.18 13.94 -8.96
C SER A 127 6.87 14.22 -7.63
N LEU A 128 6.32 13.70 -6.53
CA LEU A 128 6.79 13.97 -5.18
C LEU A 128 7.00 12.65 -4.43
N HIS A 129 8.23 12.42 -4.00
CA HIS A 129 8.67 11.22 -3.31
C HIS A 129 9.01 11.53 -1.86
N GLY A 130 8.52 10.74 -0.93
CA GLY A 130 8.85 10.87 0.48
C GLY A 130 7.71 11.38 1.35
N PRO A 131 8.03 12.07 2.48
CA PRO A 131 7.03 12.48 3.47
C PRO A 131 6.03 13.53 2.97
N ALA A 132 4.84 13.54 3.58
CA ALA A 132 3.74 14.44 3.20
C ALA A 132 4.05 15.93 3.42
N GLU A 133 4.91 16.26 4.38
CA GLU A 133 5.33 17.64 4.66
C GLU A 133 6.07 18.30 3.48
N GLN A 134 6.64 17.50 2.60
CA GLN A 134 7.26 18.01 1.37
C GLN A 134 6.23 18.61 0.41
N ALA A 135 5.00 18.08 0.39
CA ALA A 135 3.90 18.66 -0.36
C ALA A 135 3.51 20.04 0.20
N ALA A 136 3.52 20.20 1.52
CA ALA A 136 3.29 21.51 2.14
C ALA A 136 4.39 22.51 1.78
N TYR A 137 5.65 22.10 1.78
CA TYR A 137 6.77 22.94 1.36
C TYR A 137 6.62 23.38 -0.10
N LEU A 138 6.33 22.45 -1.01
CA LEU A 138 6.07 22.75 -2.42
C LEU A 138 4.99 23.83 -2.58
N LEU A 139 3.85 23.65 -1.92
CA LEU A 139 2.70 24.56 -2.01
C LEU A 139 2.97 25.95 -1.44
N GLN A 140 3.77 26.07 -0.40
CA GLN A 140 4.19 27.35 0.16
C GLN A 140 5.07 28.17 -0.81
N HIS A 141 5.78 27.50 -1.69
CA HIS A 141 6.79 28.11 -2.56
C HIS A 141 6.40 28.13 -4.05
N LEU A 142 5.18 27.73 -4.42
CA LEU A 142 4.72 27.70 -5.82
C LEU A 142 4.80 29.05 -6.53
N ASP A 143 4.58 30.13 -5.79
CA ASP A 143 4.56 31.49 -6.32
C ASP A 143 5.98 32.09 -6.49
N ASN A 144 7.03 31.35 -6.14
CA ASN A 144 8.43 31.77 -6.28
C ASN A 144 9.30 30.61 -6.76
N ASN A 145 10.57 30.85 -7.07
CA ASN A 145 11.46 29.82 -7.59
C ASN A 145 11.94 28.79 -6.54
N ALA A 146 11.67 29.01 -5.26
CA ALA A 146 12.12 28.09 -4.19
C ALA A 146 11.39 26.75 -4.21
N TRP A 147 10.28 26.60 -4.93
CA TRP A 147 9.65 25.29 -5.14
C TRP A 147 10.62 24.26 -5.75
N LYS A 148 11.63 24.72 -6.52
CA LYS A 148 12.63 23.84 -7.14
C LYS A 148 13.51 23.12 -6.12
N ASP A 149 13.61 23.65 -4.91
CA ASP A 149 14.42 23.10 -3.84
C ASP A 149 13.61 22.16 -2.94
N THR A 150 12.33 21.89 -3.29
CA THR A 150 11.48 20.95 -2.53
C THR A 150 12.13 19.58 -2.46
N PRO A 151 12.36 19.02 -1.27
CA PRO A 151 12.93 17.68 -1.13
C PRO A 151 12.04 16.63 -1.80
N GLY A 152 12.63 15.63 -2.44
CA GLY A 152 11.91 14.56 -3.11
C GLY A 152 11.14 14.95 -4.37
N LEU A 153 11.24 16.19 -4.83
CA LEU A 153 10.55 16.66 -6.03
C LEU A 153 11.25 16.16 -7.30
N LEU A 154 10.45 15.66 -8.24
CA LEU A 154 10.83 15.44 -9.63
C LEU A 154 10.09 16.43 -10.53
N TYR A 155 10.83 17.04 -11.44
CA TYR A 155 10.28 17.93 -12.45
C TYR A 155 11.15 17.96 -13.70
N VAL A 156 10.60 18.47 -14.80
CA VAL A 156 11.35 18.67 -16.05
C VAL A 156 11.80 20.13 -16.12
N ASP A 157 13.10 20.34 -16.33
CA ASP A 157 13.67 21.68 -16.48
C ASP A 157 13.37 22.26 -17.87
N LYS A 158 13.75 23.55 -18.08
CA LYS A 158 13.60 24.25 -19.36
C LYS A 158 14.39 23.63 -20.54
N ASN A 159 15.34 22.75 -20.23
CA ASN A 159 16.12 22.02 -21.23
C ASN A 159 15.58 20.60 -21.46
N ASN A 160 14.37 20.32 -21.00
CA ASN A 160 13.72 19.02 -21.07
C ASN A 160 14.47 17.90 -20.32
N ARG A 161 15.23 18.26 -19.29
CA ARG A 161 15.94 17.31 -18.43
C ARG A 161 15.14 17.07 -17.16
N ILE A 162 15.09 15.80 -16.73
CA ILE A 162 14.45 15.42 -15.46
C ILE A 162 15.41 15.77 -14.33
N ILE A 163 14.92 16.57 -13.40
CA ILE A 163 15.59 16.93 -12.16
C ILE A 163 14.93 16.17 -11.03
N GLN A 164 15.74 15.52 -10.21
CA GLN A 164 15.31 14.81 -9.00
C GLN A 164 16.04 15.40 -7.80
N ASN A 165 15.29 15.91 -6.84
CA ASN A 165 15.83 16.35 -5.57
C ASN A 165 15.97 15.17 -4.58
N PRO A 166 16.99 15.19 -3.70
CA PRO A 166 17.08 14.22 -2.61
C PRO A 166 15.81 14.22 -1.74
N LYS A 167 15.40 13.03 -1.29
CA LYS A 167 14.31 12.89 -0.30
C LYS A 167 14.77 13.38 1.08
N ASP A 168 13.84 13.93 1.83
CA ASP A 168 14.04 14.22 3.25
C ASP A 168 13.57 13.05 4.13
N THR A 169 13.88 13.12 5.42
CA THR A 169 13.45 12.15 6.42
C THR A 169 12.08 12.52 7.00
N TRP A 170 11.39 11.53 7.55
CA TRP A 170 10.10 11.72 8.22
C TRP A 170 10.26 12.50 9.53
N GLU A 171 9.36 13.44 9.76
CA GLU A 171 9.21 14.09 11.06
C GLU A 171 7.90 13.64 11.72
N GLU A 172 7.99 12.96 12.85
CA GLU A 172 6.83 12.35 13.54
C GLU A 172 5.74 13.36 13.93
N LYS A 173 6.07 14.63 14.13
CA LYS A 173 5.09 15.69 14.46
C LYS A 173 4.00 15.81 13.38
N TYR A 174 4.30 15.52 12.11
CA TYR A 174 3.35 15.56 11.00
C TYR A 174 2.51 14.29 10.88
N LEU A 175 2.86 13.23 11.60
CA LEU A 175 2.15 11.96 11.59
C LEU A 175 1.12 11.82 12.72
N GLN A 176 1.02 12.80 13.62
CA GLN A 176 0.16 12.72 14.80
C GLN A 176 -1.31 12.93 14.51
N LYS A 177 -1.64 13.71 13.48
CA LYS A 177 -3.02 14.10 13.19
C LYS A 177 -3.49 13.62 11.83
N VAL A 178 -4.74 13.18 11.78
CA VAL A 178 -5.46 12.82 10.55
C VAL A 178 -6.87 13.36 10.63
N HIS A 179 -7.25 14.20 9.67
CA HIS A 179 -8.62 14.67 9.54
C HIS A 179 -9.43 13.66 8.73
N TRP A 180 -10.11 12.75 9.40
CA TRP A 180 -10.87 11.68 8.75
C TRP A 180 -12.14 12.15 8.02
N ASN A 181 -12.53 13.41 8.16
CA ASN A 181 -13.66 14.03 7.49
C ASN A 181 -13.29 14.82 6.22
N ASN A 182 -12.03 14.79 5.80
CA ASN A 182 -11.55 15.49 4.60
C ASN A 182 -11.66 14.65 3.32
N ILE A 183 -12.38 13.53 3.35
CA ILE A 183 -12.57 12.61 2.23
C ILE A 183 -13.95 12.72 1.62
N TYR A 184 -14.01 12.68 0.31
CA TYR A 184 -15.21 12.83 -0.51
C TYR A 184 -15.24 11.74 -1.59
N ARG A 185 -16.44 11.49 -2.13
CA ARG A 185 -16.68 10.67 -3.32
C ARG A 185 -17.49 11.44 -4.34
N ILE A 186 -17.54 10.92 -5.56
CA ILE A 186 -18.36 11.49 -6.63
C ILE A 186 -19.83 11.13 -6.36
N GLY A 187 -20.68 12.14 -6.28
CA GLY A 187 -22.13 12.00 -6.22
C GLY A 187 -22.79 12.49 -7.51
N LYS A 188 -24.11 12.30 -7.63
CA LYS A 188 -24.88 12.76 -8.80
C LYS A 188 -24.83 14.27 -9.01
N SER A 189 -24.68 15.04 -7.94
CA SER A 189 -24.70 16.51 -7.94
C SER A 189 -23.39 17.15 -7.49
N GLY A 190 -22.26 16.48 -7.65
CA GLY A 190 -20.95 16.97 -7.23
C GLY A 190 -20.31 16.11 -6.13
N LEU A 191 -19.38 16.69 -5.37
CA LEU A 191 -18.68 16.00 -4.29
C LEU A 191 -19.60 15.82 -3.08
N VAL A 192 -19.66 14.59 -2.57
CA VAL A 192 -20.37 14.24 -1.33
C VAL A 192 -19.39 13.72 -0.29
N SER A 193 -19.58 14.11 0.97
CA SER A 193 -18.74 13.60 2.07
C SER A 193 -18.81 12.09 2.13
N HIS A 194 -17.66 11.46 2.33
CA HIS A 194 -17.55 10.00 2.44
C HIS A 194 -17.36 9.61 3.91
N ALA A 195 -18.42 9.04 4.50
CA ALA A 195 -18.33 8.52 5.86
C ALA A 195 -17.55 7.21 5.86
N ILE A 196 -16.44 7.18 6.61
CA ILE A 196 -15.63 5.97 6.76
C ILE A 196 -16.13 5.13 7.93
N THR A 197 -16.03 3.81 7.80
CA THR A 197 -16.38 2.84 8.84
C THR A 197 -15.17 2.12 9.42
N THR A 198 -14.03 2.22 8.75
CA THR A 198 -12.75 1.66 9.19
C THR A 198 -11.64 2.66 8.92
N GLY A 199 -10.83 2.96 9.93
CA GLY A 199 -9.64 3.81 9.80
C GLY A 199 -8.35 3.00 9.67
N GLN A 200 -7.23 3.72 9.63
CA GLN A 200 -5.89 3.16 9.64
C GLN A 200 -5.02 3.93 10.62
N ILE A 201 -4.19 3.25 11.39
CA ILE A 201 -3.26 3.84 12.36
C ILE A 201 -1.83 3.42 12.00
N LEU A 202 -0.99 4.38 11.72
CA LEU A 202 0.41 4.13 11.41
C LEU A 202 1.21 3.94 12.69
N GLN A 203 1.70 2.74 12.92
CA GLN A 203 2.57 2.42 14.08
C GLN A 203 4.02 2.20 13.67
N GLN A 204 4.27 1.79 12.42
CA GLN A 204 5.60 1.49 11.92
C GLN A 204 5.73 1.91 10.46
N ILE A 205 6.90 2.39 10.08
CA ILE A 205 7.25 2.69 8.70
C ILE A 205 8.28 1.67 8.21
N GLY A 206 7.95 1.00 7.11
CA GLY A 206 8.78 -0.05 6.52
C GLY A 206 8.64 -1.39 7.24
N CYS A 207 9.39 -2.38 6.77
CA CYS A 207 9.31 -3.76 7.24
C CYS A 207 10.61 -4.23 7.89
N PRO A 208 10.59 -4.78 9.13
CA PRO A 208 11.79 -5.30 9.79
C PRO A 208 12.49 -6.40 8.99
N TYR A 209 11.74 -7.18 8.20
CA TYR A 209 12.31 -8.21 7.32
C TYR A 209 13.16 -7.59 6.19
N ALA A 210 12.92 -6.34 5.84
CA ALA A 210 13.68 -5.58 4.86
C ALA A 210 14.87 -4.78 5.45
N ALA A 211 15.13 -4.90 6.74
CA ALA A 211 16.20 -4.15 7.40
C ALA A 211 17.61 -4.53 6.89
N GLN A 212 17.78 -5.76 6.46
CA GLN A 212 19.10 -6.29 6.02
C GLN A 212 19.04 -6.77 4.57
N LYS A 213 20.11 -6.49 3.83
CA LYS A 213 20.32 -6.97 2.47
C LYS A 213 20.90 -8.38 2.51
N LYS A 214 20.30 -9.31 1.76
CA LYS A 214 20.74 -10.71 1.65
C LYS A 214 20.97 -11.06 0.19
N LEU A 215 21.92 -11.94 -0.08
CA LEU A 215 22.14 -12.51 -1.40
C LEU A 215 21.14 -13.65 -1.61
N VAL A 216 20.29 -13.54 -2.61
CA VAL A 216 19.17 -14.46 -2.89
C VAL A 216 19.34 -15.04 -4.29
N GLU A 217 19.01 -16.32 -4.45
CA GLU A 217 18.93 -17.00 -5.74
C GLU A 217 17.46 -17.21 -6.11
N ILE A 218 17.08 -16.73 -7.29
CA ILE A 218 15.71 -16.85 -7.81
C ILE A 218 15.78 -17.65 -9.11
N ASP A 219 14.92 -18.67 -9.22
CA ASP A 219 14.81 -19.51 -10.42
C ASP A 219 14.35 -18.67 -11.63
N TYR A 220 14.71 -19.08 -12.83
CA TYR A 220 14.17 -18.50 -14.06
C TYR A 220 12.66 -18.71 -14.17
N PRO A 221 11.93 -17.83 -14.88
CA PRO A 221 10.50 -18.01 -15.10
C PRO A 221 10.24 -19.23 -15.99
N ALA A 222 9.17 -19.97 -15.71
CA ALA A 222 8.82 -21.20 -16.43
C ALA A 222 8.48 -20.98 -17.92
N VAL A 223 8.19 -19.74 -18.30
CA VAL A 223 7.90 -19.36 -19.69
C VAL A 223 9.14 -19.38 -20.60
N ILE A 224 10.36 -19.41 -20.04
CA ILE A 224 11.59 -19.53 -20.81
C ILE A 224 11.91 -21.02 -20.96
N GLU A 225 11.61 -21.58 -22.13
CA GLU A 225 11.79 -23.00 -22.42
C GLU A 225 13.29 -23.41 -22.37
N GLY A 226 13.55 -24.62 -21.87
CA GLY A 226 14.89 -25.24 -21.88
C GLY A 226 15.84 -24.82 -20.75
N ILE A 227 15.44 -23.89 -19.84
CA ILE A 227 16.33 -23.29 -18.83
C ILE A 227 15.86 -23.55 -17.39
N ASN A 228 15.17 -24.66 -17.15
CA ASN A 228 14.57 -25.01 -15.85
C ASN A 228 15.53 -25.12 -14.65
N THR A 229 16.84 -24.98 -14.84
CA THR A 229 17.85 -25.08 -13.77
C THR A 229 18.64 -23.78 -13.54
N GLN A 230 18.41 -22.77 -14.36
CA GLN A 230 19.14 -21.50 -14.21
C GLN A 230 18.53 -20.61 -13.13
N LYS A 231 19.40 -19.84 -12.49
CA LYS A 231 19.05 -18.92 -11.42
C LYS A 231 19.73 -17.56 -11.61
N VAL A 232 19.04 -16.54 -11.18
CA VAL A 232 19.61 -15.21 -10.99
C VAL A 232 19.99 -15.06 -9.53
N LYS A 233 21.21 -14.61 -9.28
CA LYS A 233 21.73 -14.30 -7.96
C LYS A 233 21.82 -12.79 -7.79
N LEU A 234 21.09 -12.23 -6.83
CA LEU A 234 21.04 -10.79 -6.61
C LEU A 234 20.87 -10.46 -5.13
N PRO A 235 21.33 -9.26 -4.72
CA PRO A 235 21.18 -8.79 -3.36
C PRO A 235 19.83 -8.12 -3.15
N LEU A 236 19.00 -8.68 -2.27
CA LEU A 236 17.65 -8.20 -1.96
C LEU A 236 17.47 -7.77 -0.51
N LYS A 237 16.52 -6.86 -0.28
CA LYS A 237 15.98 -6.53 1.01
C LYS A 237 14.52 -7.04 1.09
N GLY A 238 14.19 -7.80 2.13
CA GLY A 238 12.83 -8.31 2.34
C GLY A 238 12.36 -9.31 1.28
N CYS A 239 11.04 -9.42 1.10
CA CYS A 239 10.43 -10.27 0.09
C CYS A 239 10.76 -9.75 -1.31
N SER A 240 11.02 -10.65 -2.27
CA SER A 240 11.49 -10.28 -3.62
C SER A 240 10.47 -9.49 -4.43
N PHE A 241 9.17 -9.67 -4.16
CA PHE A 241 8.08 -9.00 -4.84
C PHE A 241 7.68 -7.65 -4.21
N CYS A 242 8.15 -7.35 -3.00
CA CYS A 242 7.70 -6.21 -2.22
C CYS A 242 8.45 -4.93 -2.62
N ASP A 243 7.74 -3.95 -3.13
CA ASP A 243 8.25 -2.61 -3.46
C ASP A 243 8.49 -1.75 -2.22
N VAL A 244 7.67 -1.89 -1.18
CA VAL A 244 7.84 -1.20 0.11
C VAL A 244 9.20 -1.46 0.73
N ALA A 245 9.72 -2.69 0.60
CA ALA A 245 11.02 -3.06 1.12
C ALA A 245 12.18 -2.32 0.45
N VAL A 246 12.05 -2.00 -0.83
CA VAL A 246 13.07 -1.29 -1.61
C VAL A 246 13.01 0.21 -1.37
N ASP A 247 11.82 0.77 -1.40
CA ASP A 247 11.63 2.22 -1.27
C ASP A 247 11.75 2.73 0.17
N LYS A 248 11.05 2.11 1.11
CA LYS A 248 10.98 2.55 2.52
C LYS A 248 11.98 1.82 3.41
N GLY A 249 12.38 0.59 3.04
CA GLY A 249 13.24 -0.24 3.87
C GLY A 249 12.61 -0.49 5.24
N PHE A 250 13.36 -0.17 6.29
CA PHE A 250 12.90 -0.19 7.67
C PHE A 250 13.32 1.11 8.37
N TYR A 251 12.35 1.97 8.64
CA TYR A 251 12.56 3.21 9.38
C TYR A 251 12.46 2.96 10.89
N GLY A 252 11.48 2.18 11.33
CA GLY A 252 11.24 1.85 12.73
C GLY A 252 9.80 2.06 13.19
N GLN A 253 9.59 1.86 14.48
CA GLN A 253 8.32 2.15 15.13
C GLN A 253 8.23 3.64 15.47
N LEU A 254 7.04 4.20 15.34
CA LEU A 254 6.73 5.55 15.78
C LEU A 254 6.62 5.58 17.32
N ASN A 255 6.80 6.77 17.89
CA ASN A 255 6.55 6.97 19.30
C ASN A 255 5.10 6.66 19.67
N SER A 256 4.91 6.07 20.84
CA SER A 256 3.56 5.71 21.33
C SER A 256 2.64 6.93 21.37
N THR A 257 3.13 8.11 21.76
CA THR A 257 2.37 9.37 21.72
C THR A 257 1.80 9.64 20.33
N THR A 258 2.61 9.49 19.26
CA THR A 258 2.17 9.69 17.87
C THR A 258 1.04 8.72 17.52
N VAL A 259 1.19 7.44 17.87
CA VAL A 259 0.17 6.40 17.62
C VAL A 259 -1.14 6.72 18.36
N PHE A 260 -1.06 7.16 19.62
CA PHE A 260 -2.25 7.45 20.40
C PHE A 260 -2.97 8.72 19.95
N GLU A 261 -2.24 9.75 19.51
CA GLU A 261 -2.87 10.94 18.91
C GLU A 261 -3.62 10.58 17.62
N GLN A 262 -3.08 9.69 16.77
CA GLN A 262 -3.80 9.17 15.61
C GLN A 262 -5.09 8.44 16.03
N ILE A 263 -5.04 7.59 17.07
CA ILE A 263 -6.22 6.87 17.58
C ILE A 263 -7.27 7.86 18.09
N ARG A 264 -6.86 8.92 18.80
CA ARG A 264 -7.78 9.98 19.24
C ARG A 264 -8.50 10.68 18.11
N CYS A 265 -7.82 10.86 16.96
CA CYS A 265 -8.41 11.47 15.76
C CYS A 265 -9.45 10.58 15.06
N LEU A 266 -9.50 9.27 15.31
CA LEU A 266 -10.49 8.39 14.70
C LEU A 266 -11.92 8.83 15.03
N PRO A 267 -12.86 8.75 14.07
CA PRO A 267 -14.29 8.92 14.34
C PRO A 267 -14.79 7.94 15.40
N GLU A 268 -15.91 8.29 15.99
CA GLU A 268 -16.57 7.43 16.97
C GLU A 268 -17.84 6.81 16.38
N THR A 269 -18.15 5.60 16.82
CA THR A 269 -19.41 4.93 16.58
C THR A 269 -20.51 5.58 17.41
N THR A 270 -21.77 5.25 17.12
CA THR A 270 -22.94 5.70 17.91
C THR A 270 -22.86 5.29 19.39
N GLU A 271 -22.05 4.28 19.72
CA GLU A 271 -21.83 3.79 21.09
C GLU A 271 -20.68 4.50 21.81
N GLY A 272 -20.08 5.53 21.20
CA GLY A 272 -18.95 6.27 21.75
C GLY A 272 -17.65 5.47 21.78
N ARG A 273 -17.51 4.49 20.89
CA ARG A 273 -16.25 3.74 20.68
C ARG A 273 -15.57 4.25 19.41
N LYS A 274 -14.26 4.25 19.35
CA LYS A 274 -13.54 4.51 18.10
C LYS A 274 -13.92 3.46 17.06
N ILE A 275 -14.13 3.90 15.78
CA ILE A 275 -14.42 2.96 14.68
C ILE A 275 -13.31 1.90 14.57
N PRO A 276 -13.57 0.73 13.97
CA PRO A 276 -12.53 -0.25 13.63
C PRO A 276 -11.36 0.41 12.91
N PHE A 277 -10.16 -0.07 13.16
CA PHE A 277 -8.99 0.41 12.42
C PHE A 277 -7.97 -0.70 12.16
N GLU A 278 -7.26 -0.58 11.06
CA GLU A 278 -6.10 -1.39 10.74
C GLU A 278 -4.85 -0.77 11.37
N LEU A 279 -4.10 -1.58 12.10
CA LEU A 279 -2.83 -1.17 12.69
C LEU A 279 -1.70 -1.43 11.67
N ILE A 280 -1.22 -0.37 11.04
CA ILE A 280 -0.15 -0.42 10.03
C ILE A 280 1.19 -0.69 10.72
N ASN A 281 1.50 -1.96 10.85
CA ASN A 281 2.73 -2.50 11.41
C ASN A 281 2.88 -3.95 10.98
N GLU A 282 3.97 -4.30 10.36
CA GLU A 282 4.25 -5.65 9.87
C GLU A 282 4.39 -6.70 11.00
N ASN A 283 4.59 -6.25 12.25
CA ASN A 283 4.62 -7.10 13.44
C ASN A 283 3.87 -6.45 14.61
N SER A 284 2.61 -6.13 14.39
CA SER A 284 1.73 -5.40 15.30
C SER A 284 1.48 -6.09 16.65
N ILE A 285 1.62 -7.41 16.71
CA ILE A 285 1.35 -8.21 17.92
C ILE A 285 2.25 -7.81 19.10
N LEU A 286 3.51 -7.45 18.83
CA LEU A 286 4.47 -7.13 19.89
C LEU A 286 4.05 -5.95 20.78
N GLY A 287 3.41 -4.94 20.20
CA GLY A 287 2.95 -3.74 20.91
C GLY A 287 1.47 -3.76 21.31
N LEU A 288 0.71 -4.81 20.96
CA LEU A 288 -0.74 -4.82 21.08
C LEU A 288 -1.23 -4.72 22.54
N SER A 289 -0.60 -5.46 23.48
CA SER A 289 -0.96 -5.36 24.90
C SER A 289 -0.71 -3.97 25.47
N HIS A 290 0.41 -3.33 25.09
CA HIS A 290 0.72 -1.96 25.51
C HIS A 290 -0.30 -0.96 24.95
N LEU A 291 -0.69 -1.11 23.69
CA LEU A 291 -1.72 -0.28 23.08
C LEU A 291 -3.06 -0.39 23.83
N LEU A 292 -3.52 -1.62 24.08
CA LEU A 292 -4.76 -1.87 24.82
C LEU A 292 -4.72 -1.34 26.26
N GLN A 293 -3.59 -1.52 26.96
CA GLN A 293 -3.40 -0.99 28.30
C GLN A 293 -3.48 0.54 28.33
N HIS A 294 -2.77 1.21 27.43
CA HIS A 294 -2.75 2.68 27.35
C HIS A 294 -4.11 3.27 27.00
N THR A 295 -4.86 2.64 26.08
CA THR A 295 -6.22 3.09 25.74
C THR A 295 -7.15 2.95 26.94
N ARG A 296 -7.03 1.89 27.76
CA ARG A 296 -7.74 1.73 29.01
C ARG A 296 -7.41 2.85 30.01
N GLU A 297 -6.13 3.14 30.21
CA GLU A 297 -5.66 4.16 31.17
C GLU A 297 -6.11 5.58 30.79
N ASN A 298 -6.37 5.84 29.50
CA ASN A 298 -6.82 7.13 28.98
C ASN A 298 -8.32 7.18 28.62
N ASP A 299 -9.09 6.19 29.05
CA ASP A 299 -10.54 6.05 28.76
C ASP A 299 -10.89 6.13 27.26
N ILE A 300 -10.00 5.63 26.39
CA ILE A 300 -10.26 5.53 24.97
C ILE A 300 -10.91 4.17 24.69
N LYS A 301 -12.19 4.19 24.31
CA LYS A 301 -12.94 2.97 24.02
C LYS A 301 -12.75 2.56 22.57
N LEU A 302 -12.18 1.39 22.34
CA LEU A 302 -11.97 0.83 21.00
C LEU A 302 -13.08 -0.16 20.67
N SER A 303 -13.46 -0.27 19.39
CA SER A 303 -14.37 -1.31 18.89
C SER A 303 -13.59 -2.54 18.41
N GLN A 304 -12.68 -2.34 17.45
CA GLN A 304 -11.93 -3.41 16.80
C GLN A 304 -10.57 -2.93 16.32
N ILE A 305 -9.57 -3.81 16.41
CA ILE A 305 -8.24 -3.63 15.84
C ILE A 305 -8.01 -4.71 14.78
N ASN A 306 -7.69 -4.31 13.55
CA ASN A 306 -7.37 -5.20 12.45
C ASN A 306 -5.85 -5.33 12.35
N LEU A 307 -5.36 -6.56 12.24
CA LEU A 307 -3.94 -6.90 12.18
C LEU A 307 -3.60 -7.56 10.86
N ILE A 308 -2.45 -7.17 10.28
CA ILE A 308 -1.80 -7.89 9.20
C ILE A 308 -0.46 -8.39 9.72
N VAL A 309 -0.14 -9.67 9.54
CA VAL A 309 1.10 -10.25 10.05
C VAL A 309 1.67 -11.31 9.10
N ARG A 310 2.94 -11.61 9.26
CA ARG A 310 3.58 -12.78 8.64
C ARG A 310 3.28 -14.04 9.46
N ALA A 311 3.20 -15.19 8.80
CA ALA A 311 2.90 -16.47 9.46
C ALA A 311 3.93 -16.83 10.56
N ASP A 312 5.21 -16.65 10.28
CA ASP A 312 6.30 -16.90 11.24
C ASP A 312 6.22 -15.96 12.46
N TRP A 313 5.90 -14.69 12.27
CA TRP A 313 5.76 -13.73 13.37
C TRP A 313 4.51 -13.98 14.21
N LEU A 314 3.43 -14.46 13.60
CA LEU A 314 2.25 -14.91 14.35
C LEU A 314 2.63 -16.03 15.34
N LEU A 315 3.34 -17.05 14.87
CA LEU A 315 3.81 -18.16 15.70
C LEU A 315 4.77 -17.71 16.80
N MET A 316 5.78 -16.92 16.44
CA MET A 316 6.78 -16.40 17.39
C MET A 316 6.16 -15.51 18.47
N SER A 317 5.04 -14.88 18.19
CA SER A 317 4.36 -13.94 19.08
C SER A 317 3.17 -14.55 19.83
N GLU A 318 2.94 -15.87 19.76
CA GLU A 318 1.78 -16.53 20.33
C GLU A 318 1.50 -16.15 21.80
N LYS A 319 2.51 -16.22 22.67
CA LYS A 319 2.35 -15.88 24.10
C LYS A 319 1.88 -14.42 24.30
N LYS A 320 2.45 -13.49 23.54
CA LYS A 320 2.07 -12.07 23.60
C LYS A 320 0.66 -11.84 23.04
N LEU A 321 0.32 -12.55 21.97
CA LEU A 321 -1.01 -12.49 21.38
C LEU A 321 -2.07 -13.01 22.37
N ARG A 322 -1.83 -14.13 23.05
CA ARG A 322 -2.74 -14.65 24.08
C ARG A 322 -2.94 -13.64 25.21
N SER A 323 -1.87 -13.01 25.69
CA SER A 323 -1.97 -11.96 26.72
C SER A 323 -2.78 -10.76 26.23
N ALA A 324 -2.59 -10.33 24.98
CA ALA A 324 -3.36 -9.26 24.38
C ALA A 324 -4.85 -9.63 24.21
N LEU A 325 -5.16 -10.87 23.82
CA LEU A 325 -6.54 -11.35 23.66
C LEU A 325 -7.28 -11.42 25.02
N MET A 326 -6.61 -11.84 26.09
CA MET A 326 -7.18 -11.78 27.44
C MET A 326 -7.53 -10.35 27.85
N LEU A 327 -6.65 -9.40 27.58
CA LEU A 327 -6.91 -7.98 27.86
C LEU A 327 -8.00 -7.41 26.94
N ALA A 328 -7.99 -7.74 25.67
CA ALA A 328 -9.04 -7.36 24.73
C ALA A 328 -10.42 -7.86 25.15
N GLN A 329 -10.50 -9.07 25.70
CA GLN A 329 -11.74 -9.64 26.24
C GLN A 329 -12.26 -8.84 27.45
N GLN A 330 -11.37 -8.40 28.34
CA GLN A 330 -11.75 -7.54 29.48
C GLN A 330 -12.28 -6.18 29.04
N LEU A 331 -11.74 -5.64 27.93
CA LEU A 331 -12.08 -4.32 27.39
C LEU A 331 -13.25 -4.36 26.39
N GLY A 332 -13.72 -5.54 26.00
CA GLY A 332 -14.72 -5.71 24.95
C GLY A 332 -14.22 -5.22 23.58
N VAL A 333 -12.91 -5.37 23.31
CA VAL A 333 -12.28 -4.99 22.03
C VAL A 333 -12.11 -6.23 21.17
N ARG A 334 -12.54 -6.17 19.92
CA ARG A 334 -12.32 -7.26 18.98
C ARG A 334 -10.94 -7.11 18.32
N ILE A 335 -10.23 -8.23 18.17
CA ILE A 335 -8.99 -8.32 17.41
C ILE A 335 -9.28 -9.18 16.18
N LEU A 336 -9.22 -8.55 15.01
CA LEU A 336 -9.40 -9.22 13.72
C LEU A 336 -8.03 -9.40 13.04
N LEU A 337 -7.61 -10.64 12.84
CA LEU A 337 -6.50 -10.95 11.95
C LEU A 337 -7.01 -10.86 10.51
N SER A 338 -6.93 -9.65 9.94
CA SER A 338 -7.51 -9.34 8.64
C SER A 338 -6.76 -10.00 7.50
N SER A 339 -5.43 -10.17 7.64
CA SER A 339 -4.64 -10.89 6.65
C SER A 339 -3.38 -11.52 7.27
N VAL A 340 -3.04 -12.70 6.76
CA VAL A 340 -1.73 -13.34 6.96
C VAL A 340 -1.08 -13.50 5.60
N GLY A 341 0.17 -13.03 5.47
CA GLY A 341 0.94 -13.18 4.25
C GLY A 341 1.43 -14.61 4.04
N PHE A 342 0.56 -15.53 3.67
CA PHE A 342 0.93 -16.91 3.31
C PHE A 342 1.65 -17.00 1.99
N GLU A 343 1.24 -16.25 0.99
CA GLU A 343 1.72 -16.07 -0.38
C GLU A 343 1.64 -17.35 -1.22
N SER A 344 2.06 -18.52 -0.70
CA SER A 344 1.99 -19.80 -1.42
C SER A 344 1.98 -20.99 -0.46
N PHE A 345 1.53 -22.15 -0.97
CA PHE A 345 1.67 -23.48 -0.34
C PHE A 345 2.58 -24.40 -1.17
N ASP A 346 3.61 -23.80 -1.78
CA ASP A 346 4.72 -24.49 -2.45
C ASP A 346 6.06 -23.88 -1.98
N ASP A 347 6.97 -24.71 -1.45
CA ASP A 347 8.24 -24.26 -0.88
C ASP A 347 9.18 -23.64 -1.92
N ARG A 348 9.12 -24.05 -3.17
CA ARG A 348 9.92 -23.47 -4.26
C ARG A 348 9.45 -22.04 -4.54
N ILE A 349 8.15 -21.82 -4.61
CA ILE A 349 7.57 -20.50 -4.82
C ILE A 349 7.89 -19.59 -3.62
N LEU A 350 7.71 -20.05 -2.37
CA LEU A 350 8.06 -19.29 -1.17
C LEU A 350 9.54 -18.88 -1.13
N ARG A 351 10.44 -19.75 -1.57
CA ARG A 351 11.87 -19.48 -1.68
C ARG A 351 12.15 -18.39 -2.73
N ASN A 352 11.54 -18.49 -3.92
CA ASN A 352 11.71 -17.50 -4.99
C ASN A 352 11.11 -16.13 -4.61
N LEU A 353 10.03 -16.12 -3.84
CA LEU A 353 9.47 -14.92 -3.24
C LEU A 353 10.33 -14.35 -2.10
N ASN A 354 11.42 -15.02 -1.74
CA ASN A 354 12.28 -14.69 -0.57
C ASN A 354 11.45 -14.44 0.70
N LYS A 355 10.42 -15.27 0.90
CA LYS A 355 9.51 -15.09 2.03
C LYS A 355 10.19 -15.47 3.36
N GLY A 356 11.21 -16.33 3.35
CA GLY A 356 11.99 -16.74 4.52
C GLY A 356 11.23 -17.68 5.46
N LEU A 357 10.17 -18.32 4.97
CA LEU A 357 9.39 -19.34 5.65
C LEU A 357 9.02 -20.47 4.64
N ASN A 358 8.45 -21.55 5.13
CA ASN A 358 8.05 -22.70 4.34
C ASN A 358 6.56 -23.05 4.53
N VAL A 359 6.07 -24.04 3.79
CA VAL A 359 4.67 -24.49 3.84
C VAL A 359 4.29 -24.97 5.24
N GLU A 360 5.18 -25.68 5.95
CA GLU A 360 4.93 -26.15 7.32
C GLU A 360 4.67 -24.99 8.28
N THR A 361 5.44 -23.90 8.18
CA THR A 361 5.19 -22.66 8.95
C THR A 361 3.81 -22.07 8.68
N ASN A 362 3.37 -22.06 7.42
CA ASN A 362 2.03 -21.60 7.06
C ASN A 362 0.94 -22.49 7.69
N LEU A 363 1.12 -23.80 7.64
CA LEU A 363 0.16 -24.76 8.24
C LEU A 363 0.08 -24.62 9.75
N GLN A 364 1.20 -24.47 10.43
CA GLN A 364 1.25 -24.25 11.88
C GLN A 364 0.55 -22.93 12.27
N ALA A 365 0.74 -21.88 11.49
CA ALA A 365 0.06 -20.60 11.71
C ALA A 365 -1.47 -20.74 11.60
N ILE A 366 -1.96 -21.48 10.60
CA ILE A 366 -3.40 -21.76 10.46
C ILE A 366 -3.93 -22.57 11.66
N GLN A 367 -3.17 -23.57 12.12
CA GLN A 367 -3.55 -24.35 13.30
C GLN A 367 -3.66 -23.44 14.55
N LEU A 368 -2.72 -22.53 14.75
CA LEU A 368 -2.77 -21.54 15.82
C LEU A 368 -3.99 -20.62 15.70
N MET A 369 -4.30 -20.12 14.50
CA MET A 369 -5.50 -19.30 14.25
C MET A 369 -6.77 -20.03 14.67
N ARG A 370 -6.92 -21.29 14.27
CA ARG A 370 -8.05 -22.18 14.64
C ARG A 370 -8.13 -22.42 16.15
N GLN A 371 -6.98 -22.64 16.79
CA GLN A 371 -6.90 -22.85 18.24
C GLN A 371 -7.31 -21.58 19.01
N LEU A 372 -6.78 -20.41 18.64
CA LEU A 372 -7.15 -19.15 19.27
C LEU A 372 -8.63 -18.83 19.10
N LYS A 373 -9.26 -19.22 17.97
CA LYS A 373 -10.72 -19.05 17.80
C LYS A 373 -11.53 -19.88 18.77
N LYS A 374 -11.08 -21.09 19.09
CA LYS A 374 -11.74 -21.93 20.11
C LYS A 374 -11.59 -21.35 21.51
N GLU A 375 -10.44 -20.75 21.82
CA GLU A 375 -10.14 -20.20 23.15
C GLU A 375 -10.76 -18.82 23.38
N PHE A 376 -10.80 -17.99 22.33
CA PHE A 376 -11.28 -16.59 22.37
C PHE A 376 -12.38 -16.32 21.33
N PRO A 377 -13.51 -17.04 21.35
CA PRO A 377 -14.49 -17.02 20.26
C PRO A 377 -15.13 -15.65 20.02
N LEU A 378 -15.22 -14.79 21.04
CA LEU A 378 -15.88 -13.48 20.97
C LEU A 378 -14.94 -12.36 20.53
N VAL A 379 -13.66 -12.45 20.87
CA VAL A 379 -12.71 -11.35 20.64
C VAL A 379 -11.72 -11.62 19.51
N TRP A 380 -11.46 -12.89 19.19
CA TRP A 380 -10.58 -13.26 18.08
C TRP A 380 -11.39 -13.55 16.81
N GLY A 381 -11.08 -12.82 15.75
CA GLY A 381 -11.61 -13.03 14.40
C GLY A 381 -10.50 -13.29 13.41
N TYR A 382 -10.72 -14.19 12.45
CA TYR A 382 -9.82 -14.44 11.34
C TYR A 382 -10.52 -15.02 10.11
N ALA A 383 -11.79 -15.37 10.21
CA ALA A 383 -12.52 -16.01 9.12
C ALA A 383 -13.03 -15.00 8.10
N ARG A 384 -13.27 -15.45 6.86
CA ARG A 384 -13.88 -14.63 5.80
C ARG A 384 -15.19 -13.97 6.24
N SER A 385 -16.08 -14.73 6.89
CA SER A 385 -17.35 -14.23 7.42
C SER A 385 -17.19 -13.11 8.47
N GLU A 386 -15.97 -12.91 8.96
CA GLU A 386 -15.62 -11.90 9.93
C GLU A 386 -14.88 -10.71 9.30
N GLY A 387 -14.63 -10.73 7.99
CA GLY A 387 -13.94 -9.67 7.24
C GLY A 387 -12.45 -9.92 6.98
N ALA A 388 -11.94 -11.12 7.25
CA ALA A 388 -10.55 -11.46 6.94
C ALA A 388 -10.39 -11.97 5.50
N ILE A 389 -9.22 -11.69 4.90
CA ILE A 389 -8.84 -12.16 3.56
C ILE A 389 -7.41 -12.72 3.61
N HIS A 390 -7.30 -14.05 3.69
CA HIS A 390 -6.01 -14.75 3.68
C HIS A 390 -5.78 -15.38 2.31
N GLY A 391 -5.66 -14.54 1.29
CA GLY A 391 -5.36 -14.99 -0.06
C GLY A 391 -3.91 -15.41 -0.23
N PHE A 392 -3.56 -15.81 -1.45
CA PHE A 392 -2.20 -16.08 -1.84
C PHE A 392 -1.92 -15.63 -3.28
N ILE A 393 -0.64 -15.58 -3.64
CA ILE A 393 -0.19 -15.14 -4.96
C ILE A 393 -0.21 -16.34 -5.90
N HIS A 394 -1.08 -16.29 -6.90
CA HIS A 394 -1.19 -17.30 -7.94
C HIS A 394 -1.95 -16.72 -9.16
N PRO A 395 -1.45 -16.94 -10.40
CA PRO A 395 -0.20 -17.63 -10.75
C PRO A 395 1.06 -16.78 -10.49
N THR A 396 2.20 -17.47 -10.49
CA THR A 396 3.54 -16.91 -10.38
C THR A 396 4.40 -17.30 -11.58
N PRO A 397 5.54 -16.65 -11.86
CA PRO A 397 6.45 -17.04 -12.94
C PRO A 397 6.99 -18.48 -12.85
N TRP A 398 6.88 -19.09 -11.68
CA TRP A 398 7.42 -20.44 -11.42
C TRP A 398 6.37 -21.53 -11.34
N ASP A 399 5.10 -21.19 -11.56
CA ASP A 399 4.03 -22.17 -11.56
C ASP A 399 4.14 -23.12 -12.73
N THR A 400 3.89 -24.39 -12.43
CA THR A 400 3.81 -25.51 -13.36
C THR A 400 2.56 -26.31 -13.04
N LYS A 401 2.13 -27.20 -13.96
CA LYS A 401 1.04 -28.12 -13.68
C LYS A 401 1.28 -28.95 -12.41
N ALA A 402 2.56 -29.31 -12.14
CA ALA A 402 2.94 -30.08 -10.96
C ALA A 402 2.84 -29.23 -9.67
N SER A 403 3.34 -27.99 -9.68
CA SER A 403 3.23 -27.10 -8.50
C SER A 403 1.77 -26.76 -8.18
N SER A 404 0.96 -26.44 -9.19
CA SER A 404 -0.47 -26.19 -9.00
C SER A 404 -1.20 -27.41 -8.44
N ALA A 405 -0.93 -28.62 -8.96
CA ALA A 405 -1.50 -29.85 -8.41
C ALA A 405 -1.05 -30.11 -6.96
N ASN A 406 0.22 -29.82 -6.62
CA ASN A 406 0.73 -29.95 -5.26
C ASN A 406 0.05 -28.94 -4.31
N ILE A 407 -0.10 -27.69 -4.71
CA ILE A 407 -0.83 -26.67 -3.93
C ILE A 407 -2.25 -27.16 -3.66
N GLN A 408 -3.00 -27.58 -4.67
CA GLN A 408 -4.36 -28.09 -4.51
C GLN A 408 -4.42 -29.31 -3.56
N ARG A 409 -3.44 -30.20 -3.66
CA ARG A 409 -3.32 -31.33 -2.72
C ARG A 409 -3.14 -30.89 -1.28
N VAL A 410 -2.26 -29.91 -1.04
CA VAL A 410 -2.03 -29.36 0.32
C VAL A 410 -3.30 -28.68 0.85
N LEU A 411 -3.95 -27.85 0.02
CA LEU A 411 -5.20 -27.17 0.38
C LEU A 411 -6.29 -28.16 0.81
N SER A 412 -6.44 -29.24 0.05
CA SER A 412 -7.44 -30.29 0.31
C SER A 412 -7.09 -31.14 1.55
N LEU A 413 -5.82 -31.59 1.65
CA LEU A 413 -5.36 -32.46 2.76
C LEU A 413 -5.54 -31.82 4.13
N HIS A 414 -5.30 -30.51 4.23
CA HIS A 414 -5.38 -29.75 5.48
C HIS A 414 -6.70 -28.98 5.66
N ASN A 415 -7.66 -29.15 4.72
CA ASN A 415 -8.94 -28.46 4.71
C ASN A 415 -8.76 -26.94 4.90
N LEU A 416 -7.97 -26.30 4.04
CA LEU A 416 -7.62 -24.90 4.16
C LEU A 416 -8.65 -23.91 3.56
N PRO A 417 -9.53 -24.26 2.58
CA PRO A 417 -10.47 -23.29 2.01
C PRO A 417 -11.34 -22.51 3.00
N PRO A 418 -11.70 -23.03 4.18
CA PRO A 418 -12.38 -22.23 5.21
C PRO A 418 -11.54 -21.11 5.83
N ASP A 419 -10.22 -21.23 5.80
CA ASP A 419 -9.29 -20.29 6.45
C ASP A 419 -8.66 -19.31 5.46
N ILE A 420 -8.44 -19.76 4.23
CA ILE A 420 -7.88 -18.96 3.14
C ILE A 420 -8.88 -18.88 2.00
N LEU A 421 -8.71 -17.90 1.11
CA LEU A 421 -9.59 -17.69 -0.04
C LEU A 421 -8.83 -17.96 -1.35
N PRO A 422 -8.72 -19.23 -1.80
CA PRO A 422 -8.01 -19.55 -3.05
C PRO A 422 -8.59 -18.82 -4.26
N GLU A 423 -9.90 -18.56 -4.26
CA GLU A 423 -10.59 -17.79 -5.28
C GLU A 423 -10.23 -16.29 -5.28
N HIS A 424 -9.62 -15.78 -4.22
CA HIS A 424 -9.08 -14.43 -4.12
C HIS A 424 -7.56 -14.37 -4.35
N SER A 425 -6.98 -15.42 -4.93
CA SER A 425 -5.58 -15.35 -5.37
C SER A 425 -5.43 -14.27 -6.44
N ILE A 426 -4.31 -13.57 -6.37
CA ILE A 426 -3.95 -12.57 -7.37
C ILE A 426 -2.67 -12.99 -8.11
N PRO A 427 -2.57 -12.75 -9.42
CA PRO A 427 -1.33 -12.98 -10.15
C PRO A 427 -0.18 -12.18 -9.53
N LEU A 428 1.02 -12.74 -9.59
CA LEU A 428 2.20 -12.00 -9.14
C LEU A 428 2.40 -10.75 -10.00
N ILE A 429 2.36 -9.60 -9.37
CA ILE A 429 2.66 -8.32 -10.00
C ILE A 429 4.13 -8.01 -9.76
N ILE A 430 4.91 -7.84 -10.83
CA ILE A 430 6.31 -7.42 -10.74
C ILE A 430 6.38 -5.92 -10.94
N HIS A 431 6.60 -5.20 -9.85
CA HIS A 431 6.86 -3.77 -9.89
C HIS A 431 8.31 -3.48 -10.30
N HIS A 432 8.53 -2.43 -11.05
CA HIS A 432 9.88 -2.00 -11.45
C HIS A 432 10.82 -1.81 -10.27
N ALA A 433 10.33 -1.28 -9.15
CA ALA A 433 11.11 -1.02 -7.94
C ALA A 433 11.37 -2.26 -7.09
N SER A 434 10.69 -3.39 -7.34
CA SER A 434 10.85 -4.59 -6.53
C SER A 434 12.12 -5.37 -6.88
N GLY A 435 12.54 -6.27 -5.98
CA GLY A 435 13.63 -7.19 -6.28
C GLY A 435 13.34 -8.12 -7.46
N LEU A 436 12.07 -8.45 -7.72
CA LEU A 436 11.68 -9.17 -8.94
C LEU A 436 11.77 -8.30 -10.19
N GLY A 437 11.67 -6.98 -10.07
CA GLY A 437 12.00 -6.06 -11.15
C GLY A 437 13.46 -6.18 -11.58
N ASP A 438 14.39 -6.21 -10.62
CA ASP A 438 15.82 -6.44 -10.88
C ASP A 438 16.06 -7.85 -11.44
N TRP A 439 15.38 -8.85 -10.89
CA TRP A 439 15.50 -10.23 -11.34
C TRP A 439 15.08 -10.39 -12.80
N ILE A 440 13.93 -9.87 -13.21
CA ILE A 440 13.42 -10.07 -14.57
C ILE A 440 14.26 -9.31 -15.60
N ARG A 441 14.78 -8.12 -15.26
CA ARG A 441 15.71 -7.38 -16.11
C ARG A 441 17.03 -8.14 -16.31
N GLU A 442 17.52 -8.81 -15.29
CA GLU A 442 18.73 -9.64 -15.42
C GLU A 442 18.45 -10.88 -16.29
N VAL A 443 17.25 -11.47 -16.21
CA VAL A 443 16.84 -12.54 -17.13
C VAL A 443 16.80 -12.01 -18.57
N GLU A 444 16.16 -10.87 -18.81
CA GLU A 444 16.14 -10.22 -20.14
C GLU A 444 17.55 -10.01 -20.71
N ARG A 445 18.43 -9.49 -19.89
CA ARG A 445 19.81 -9.23 -20.28
C ARG A 445 20.59 -10.50 -20.66
N ARG A 446 20.37 -11.61 -19.96
CA ARG A 446 21.06 -12.88 -20.21
C ARG A 446 20.54 -13.60 -21.43
N GLU A 447 19.24 -13.58 -21.62
CA GLU A 447 18.55 -14.38 -22.65
C GLU A 447 18.28 -13.59 -23.93
N GLY A 448 18.51 -12.27 -23.94
CA GLY A 448 18.22 -11.42 -25.09
C GLY A 448 16.72 -11.27 -25.38
N VAL A 449 15.87 -11.54 -24.39
CA VAL A 449 14.41 -11.38 -24.49
C VAL A 449 13.97 -10.07 -23.84
N GLN A 450 12.77 -9.61 -24.17
CA GLN A 450 12.19 -8.43 -23.53
C GLN A 450 10.75 -8.73 -23.12
N PHE A 451 10.46 -8.58 -21.83
CA PHE A 451 9.11 -8.67 -21.29
C PHE A 451 8.38 -7.34 -21.44
N LYS A 452 7.06 -7.42 -21.63
CA LYS A 452 6.23 -6.23 -21.83
C LYS A 452 6.12 -5.40 -20.54
N ARG A 453 6.14 -4.08 -20.70
CA ARG A 453 5.92 -3.12 -19.61
C ARG A 453 4.47 -2.65 -19.62
N TYR A 454 3.88 -2.57 -18.43
CA TYR A 454 2.52 -2.08 -18.20
C TYR A 454 2.59 -0.98 -17.12
N GLY A 455 2.86 0.25 -17.55
CA GLY A 455 3.13 1.36 -16.62
C GLY A 455 4.28 1.03 -15.66
N SER A 456 4.03 0.98 -14.37
CA SER A 456 5.02 0.67 -13.32
C SER A 456 5.30 -0.84 -13.12
N THR A 457 4.72 -1.72 -13.95
CA THR A 457 4.84 -3.17 -13.80
C THR A 457 5.42 -3.85 -15.03
N ILE A 458 6.04 -5.01 -14.81
CA ILE A 458 6.63 -5.85 -15.86
C ILE A 458 5.82 -7.14 -15.97
N GLY A 459 5.29 -7.42 -17.15
CA GLY A 459 4.63 -8.70 -17.48
C GLY A 459 5.67 -9.81 -17.57
N TRP A 460 5.38 -10.99 -17.02
CA TRP A 460 6.24 -12.16 -17.03
C TRP A 460 5.64 -13.34 -17.83
N TRP A 461 4.52 -13.08 -18.50
CA TRP A 461 3.79 -14.04 -19.33
C TRP A 461 3.94 -13.72 -20.82
N HIS A 462 3.70 -14.71 -21.69
CA HIS A 462 3.63 -14.48 -23.14
C HIS A 462 2.31 -13.79 -23.54
N GLU A 463 2.36 -12.96 -24.59
CA GLU A 463 1.14 -12.42 -25.19
C GLU A 463 0.29 -13.58 -25.73
N GLY A 464 -0.93 -13.70 -25.23
CA GLY A 464 -1.86 -14.79 -25.57
C GLY A 464 -2.18 -15.73 -24.42
N ASP A 465 -1.38 -15.78 -23.37
CA ASP A 465 -1.73 -16.51 -22.16
C ASP A 465 -2.90 -15.83 -21.46
N ARG A 466 -4.08 -16.41 -21.56
CA ARG A 466 -5.24 -16.00 -20.79
C ARG A 466 -5.14 -16.66 -19.42
N PHE A 467 -4.73 -15.92 -18.40
CA PHE A 467 -5.00 -16.34 -17.03
C PHE A 467 -6.50 -16.17 -16.80
N THR A 468 -7.24 -17.26 -16.87
CA THR A 468 -8.57 -17.35 -16.29
C THR A 468 -8.38 -17.32 -14.78
N ILE A 469 -8.70 -16.18 -14.19
CA ILE A 469 -8.82 -15.99 -12.73
C ILE A 469 -10.05 -16.72 -12.24
#